data_82e1e8b41824c42b8d05a2b1e65ff516
#
_entry.id   82e1e8b41824c42b8d05a2b1e65ff516
#
_cell.length_a   1.000
_cell.length_b   1.000
_cell.length_c   1.000
_cell.angle_alpha   90.00
_cell.angle_beta   90.00
_cell.angle_gamma   90.00
#
_symmetry.space_group_name_H-M   'P 1'
#
loop_
_entity.id
_entity.type
_entity.pdbx_description
1 polymer ?
#
loop_
_entity_poly.entity_id
_entity_poly.type
_entity_poly.pdbx_seq_one_letter_code
_entity_poly.pdbx_strand_id
1 'polypeptide(L)'
;MAERRRTALVLFVRLAVAALAAAPAAFATTVAPPANLGQLARLVHSVVLAEALESRVEPGATLPETITRFRLAERVAGADPGAIFEVRAPGGSAGARSAAVAGSPRFANGRRYLLFLDRAPAGRWQSKTLAYGLLEEDAASGLLRPLAAAGRIELKSLHPAEPVGVYRKQALLGHLREVARGAKWSPARAGLAATAGSAAGITAKTLEDKPADCAFITDAADNLPIRWFGYETGATTATVMATTPGQTGISDGGVASVQQGAAAWTNHPDSAINLAYGGIEPSNITCSGNFDDQRGAVVFNDPCNDLDDLSSCMGTLSFGGVIYDNTTTRTYDGQPWHPAFSLFVIVNNGTECIGETGFKETVTHELGHTQGFGHHTPPDPSMATMSAFLKNDGRGAAIAITDKVCASYAYHTFLDVPFANNPLWRFIQAIYDAGVTAGCGGGNFCPHDAVTRGQMAVFLLVAKEGTGYTPPACTTPKFNDVPCSNPFAPWINELANRGVTAGCGSGNYCPTDAVTRAQMAVFLLATKEGTGYTPPACTTPKFNDVPCSSPFAPWINELANRGITGGCGAGNYCPTAVVSRDQMSVFLTATYGLPIPPTHD
;
A
#
# COMPACT_ATOMS: atom_id res chain seq x y z
N MET A 1 16.04 -35.40 -32.37
CA MET A 1 15.96 -34.97 -30.95
C MET A 1 15.67 -33.47 -30.78
N ALA A 2 16.12 -32.60 -31.69
CA ALA A 2 15.87 -31.14 -31.60
C ALA A 2 14.40 -30.73 -31.89
N GLU A 3 13.72 -31.41 -32.78
CA GLU A 3 12.32 -31.13 -33.14
C GLU A 3 11.31 -31.51 -32.05
N ARG A 4 11.54 -32.60 -31.32
CA ARG A 4 10.68 -32.98 -30.18
C ARG A 4 10.80 -32.02 -28.99
N ARG A 5 11.94 -31.33 -28.82
CA ARG A 5 12.11 -30.31 -27.77
C ARG A 5 11.43 -28.97 -28.12
N ARG A 6 11.37 -28.60 -29.42
CA ARG A 6 10.64 -27.40 -29.85
C ARG A 6 9.13 -27.57 -29.72
N THR A 7 8.60 -28.74 -30.05
CA THR A 7 7.14 -29.03 -29.94
C THR A 7 6.70 -29.08 -28.46
N ALA A 8 7.52 -29.63 -27.57
CA ALA A 8 7.22 -29.67 -26.15
C ALA A 8 7.28 -28.25 -25.52
N LEU A 9 8.24 -27.42 -25.95
CA LEU A 9 8.39 -26.04 -25.44
C LEU A 9 7.22 -25.14 -25.90
N VAL A 10 6.77 -25.28 -27.15
CA VAL A 10 5.62 -24.54 -27.70
C VAL A 10 4.31 -24.99 -27.04
N LEU A 11 4.18 -26.31 -26.72
CA LEU A 11 3.00 -26.82 -26.02
C LEU A 11 2.97 -26.37 -24.55
N PHE A 12 4.12 -26.34 -23.89
CA PHE A 12 4.22 -25.83 -22.51
C PHE A 12 3.96 -24.30 -22.43
N VAL A 13 4.45 -23.53 -23.39
CA VAL A 13 4.18 -22.09 -23.47
C VAL A 13 2.71 -21.83 -23.80
N ARG A 14 2.08 -22.61 -24.68
CA ARG A 14 0.64 -22.48 -24.98
C ARG A 14 -0.26 -22.95 -23.82
N LEU A 15 0.12 -23.97 -23.06
CA LEU A 15 -0.59 -24.38 -21.84
C LEU A 15 -0.40 -23.38 -20.70
N ALA A 16 0.77 -22.78 -20.54
CA ALA A 16 1.01 -21.72 -19.56
C ALA A 16 0.23 -20.44 -19.91
N VAL A 17 0.17 -20.06 -21.20
CA VAL A 17 -0.61 -18.90 -21.66
C VAL A 17 -2.11 -19.15 -21.51
N ALA A 18 -2.61 -20.37 -21.78
CA ALA A 18 -4.03 -20.69 -21.57
C ALA A 18 -4.45 -20.74 -20.10
N ALA A 19 -3.55 -21.13 -19.18
CA ALA A 19 -3.80 -21.07 -17.74
C ALA A 19 -3.77 -19.64 -17.20
N LEU A 20 -2.96 -18.75 -17.79
CA LEU A 20 -2.87 -17.33 -17.44
C LEU A 20 -4.11 -16.52 -17.87
N ALA A 21 -4.79 -16.94 -18.96
CA ALA A 21 -5.98 -16.24 -19.47
C ALA A 21 -7.23 -16.33 -18.56
N ALA A 22 -7.17 -17.14 -17.51
CA ALA A 22 -8.28 -17.39 -16.59
C ALA A 22 -8.06 -16.81 -15.18
N ALA A 23 -6.96 -16.07 -14.97
CA ALA A 23 -6.64 -15.54 -13.64
C ALA A 23 -7.65 -14.47 -13.20
N PRO A 24 -8.04 -14.47 -11.91
CA PRO A 24 -8.92 -13.44 -11.36
C PRO A 24 -8.20 -12.08 -11.32
N ALA A 25 -8.98 -11.02 -11.42
CA ALA A 25 -8.52 -9.64 -11.31
C ALA A 25 -9.27 -8.90 -10.20
N ALA A 26 -8.55 -8.07 -9.46
CA ALA A 26 -9.10 -7.27 -8.39
C ALA A 26 -8.91 -5.77 -8.70
N PHE A 27 -9.96 -5.00 -8.50
CA PHE A 27 -10.08 -3.63 -8.98
C PHE A 27 -10.53 -2.68 -7.88
N ALA A 28 -10.19 -1.42 -8.04
CA ALA A 28 -10.78 -0.34 -7.27
C ALA A 28 -10.85 0.93 -8.14
N THR A 29 -11.56 1.95 -7.67
CA THR A 29 -12.01 3.06 -8.52
C THR A 29 -11.83 4.40 -7.85
N THR A 30 -11.39 5.40 -8.61
CA THR A 30 -11.46 6.81 -8.21
C THR A 30 -12.78 7.43 -8.68
N VAL A 31 -13.47 8.10 -7.79
CA VAL A 31 -14.74 8.76 -8.06
C VAL A 31 -14.61 10.25 -7.82
N ALA A 32 -15.10 11.06 -8.76
CA ALA A 32 -15.41 12.48 -8.52
C ALA A 32 -16.87 12.57 -8.03
N PRO A 33 -17.11 12.72 -6.72
CA PRO A 33 -18.45 12.62 -6.17
C PRO A 33 -19.26 13.88 -6.45
N PRO A 34 -20.60 13.75 -6.57
CA PRO A 34 -21.48 14.91 -6.45
C PRO A 34 -21.38 15.47 -5.02
N ALA A 35 -21.59 16.78 -4.87
CA ALA A 35 -21.49 17.45 -3.58
C ALA A 35 -22.51 16.92 -2.53
N ASN A 36 -23.60 16.30 -2.96
CA ASN A 36 -24.64 15.71 -2.10
C ASN A 36 -25.61 14.85 -2.89
N LEU A 37 -26.48 14.12 -2.18
CA LEU A 37 -27.52 13.27 -2.80
C LEU A 37 -28.50 14.06 -3.69
N GLY A 38 -28.74 15.33 -3.39
CA GLY A 38 -29.59 16.18 -4.23
C GLY A 38 -28.95 16.51 -5.58
N GLN A 39 -27.64 16.73 -5.62
CA GLN A 39 -26.91 16.89 -6.87
C GLN A 39 -26.87 15.56 -7.64
N LEU A 40 -26.59 14.45 -6.98
CA LEU A 40 -26.64 13.12 -7.58
C LEU A 40 -28.00 12.84 -8.23
N ALA A 41 -29.09 13.15 -7.55
CA ALA A 41 -30.45 12.95 -8.07
C ALA A 41 -30.77 13.76 -9.33
N ARG A 42 -30.04 14.86 -9.58
CA ARG A 42 -30.17 15.67 -10.80
C ARG A 42 -29.30 15.18 -11.96
N LEU A 43 -28.26 14.41 -11.65
CA LEU A 43 -27.28 13.93 -12.62
C LEU A 43 -27.66 12.58 -13.22
N VAL A 44 -28.53 11.83 -12.57
CA VAL A 44 -28.91 10.47 -12.98
C VAL A 44 -30.23 10.43 -13.75
N HIS A 45 -30.41 9.41 -14.57
CA HIS A 45 -31.64 9.21 -15.33
C HIS A 45 -32.81 8.76 -14.46
N SER A 46 -32.55 8.04 -13.37
CA SER A 46 -33.59 7.50 -12.49
C SER A 46 -33.17 7.40 -11.04
N VAL A 47 -34.08 7.74 -10.12
CA VAL A 47 -33.94 7.51 -8.67
C VAL A 47 -35.10 6.64 -8.23
N VAL A 48 -34.80 5.44 -7.71
CA VAL A 48 -35.80 4.45 -7.33
C VAL A 48 -35.49 3.78 -5.99
N LEU A 49 -36.52 3.41 -5.26
CA LEU A 49 -36.44 2.40 -4.20
C LEU A 49 -36.84 1.05 -4.79
N ALA A 50 -35.96 0.05 -4.69
CA ALA A 50 -36.17 -1.25 -5.30
C ALA A 50 -35.65 -2.39 -4.43
N GLU A 51 -36.26 -3.57 -4.57
CA GLU A 51 -35.90 -4.80 -3.87
C GLU A 51 -35.05 -5.68 -4.76
N ALA A 52 -33.85 -6.07 -4.27
CA ALA A 52 -32.99 -7.02 -4.96
C ALA A 52 -33.59 -8.43 -4.91
N LEU A 53 -33.74 -9.07 -6.06
CA LEU A 53 -34.35 -10.40 -6.19
C LEU A 53 -33.30 -11.49 -6.28
N GLU A 54 -32.38 -11.34 -7.21
CA GLU A 54 -31.32 -12.31 -7.50
C GLU A 54 -30.15 -11.62 -8.18
N SER A 55 -28.96 -12.16 -8.02
CA SER A 55 -27.76 -11.70 -8.73
C SER A 55 -27.12 -12.86 -9.46
N ARG A 56 -26.60 -12.60 -10.65
CA ARG A 56 -25.80 -13.51 -11.46
C ARG A 56 -24.58 -12.78 -12.00
N VAL A 57 -23.56 -13.52 -12.36
CA VAL A 57 -22.36 -12.93 -12.96
C VAL A 57 -22.31 -13.36 -14.43
N GLU A 58 -22.09 -12.39 -15.29
CA GLU A 58 -21.96 -12.58 -16.75
C GLU A 58 -20.58 -12.10 -17.19
N PRO A 59 -20.02 -12.65 -18.29
CA PRO A 59 -18.85 -12.07 -18.93
C PRO A 59 -19.21 -10.67 -19.46
N GLY A 60 -18.53 -9.64 -18.97
CA GLY A 60 -18.60 -8.28 -19.52
C GLY A 60 -17.62 -8.09 -20.67
N ALA A 61 -17.60 -6.90 -21.27
CA ALA A 61 -16.68 -6.56 -22.35
C ALA A 61 -15.22 -6.70 -21.90
N THR A 62 -14.89 -6.11 -20.79
CA THR A 62 -13.55 -6.11 -20.20
C THR A 62 -13.50 -6.93 -18.91
N LEU A 63 -14.48 -6.78 -18.04
CA LEU A 63 -14.59 -7.41 -16.73
C LEU A 63 -15.82 -8.29 -16.65
N PRO A 64 -15.82 -9.36 -15.82
CA PRO A 64 -17.06 -9.95 -15.36
C PRO A 64 -17.95 -8.89 -14.74
N GLU A 65 -19.25 -8.97 -15.00
CA GLU A 65 -20.24 -8.07 -14.45
C GLU A 65 -21.22 -8.82 -13.56
N THR A 66 -21.49 -8.27 -12.39
CA THR A 66 -22.61 -8.74 -11.55
C THR A 66 -23.88 -8.05 -11.99
N ILE A 67 -24.84 -8.83 -12.46
CA ILE A 67 -26.16 -8.37 -12.86
C ILE A 67 -27.13 -8.70 -11.77
N THR A 68 -27.70 -7.68 -11.12
CA THR A 68 -28.71 -7.84 -10.09
C THR A 68 -30.09 -7.46 -10.63
N ARG A 69 -31.04 -8.36 -10.49
CA ARG A 69 -32.44 -8.17 -10.86
C ARG A 69 -33.20 -7.52 -9.71
N PHE A 70 -33.92 -6.44 -9.99
CA PHE A 70 -34.68 -5.67 -9.01
C PHE A 70 -36.15 -5.65 -9.31
N ARG A 71 -36.96 -5.61 -8.25
CA ARG A 71 -38.36 -5.27 -8.30
C ARG A 71 -38.53 -3.82 -7.85
N LEU A 72 -39.12 -2.99 -8.69
CA LEU A 72 -39.46 -1.61 -8.34
C LEU A 72 -40.44 -1.57 -7.17
N ALA A 73 -40.05 -0.93 -6.07
CA ALA A 73 -40.93 -0.66 -4.95
C ALA A 73 -41.56 0.74 -5.05
N GLU A 74 -40.76 1.74 -5.43
CA GLU A 74 -41.19 3.12 -5.53
C GLU A 74 -40.31 3.91 -6.49
N ARG A 75 -40.93 4.62 -7.45
CA ARG A 75 -40.20 5.61 -8.27
C ARG A 75 -40.16 6.93 -7.52
N VAL A 76 -38.94 7.43 -7.29
CA VAL A 76 -38.70 8.69 -6.58
C VAL A 76 -38.61 9.85 -7.56
N ALA A 77 -37.78 9.72 -8.61
CA ALA A 77 -37.60 10.74 -9.64
C ALA A 77 -37.11 10.12 -10.96
N GLY A 78 -37.21 10.86 -12.06
CA GLY A 78 -36.67 10.50 -13.35
C GLY A 78 -37.43 9.42 -14.12
N ALA A 79 -36.73 8.69 -14.98
CA ALA A 79 -37.29 7.69 -15.88
C ALA A 79 -37.83 6.47 -15.09
N ASP A 80 -38.84 5.80 -15.64
CA ASP A 80 -39.36 4.54 -15.11
C ASP A 80 -38.50 3.38 -15.63
N PRO A 81 -37.84 2.60 -14.74
CA PRO A 81 -37.06 1.46 -15.17
C PRO A 81 -37.89 0.22 -15.52
N GLY A 82 -39.20 0.26 -15.24
CA GLY A 82 -40.11 -0.88 -15.33
C GLY A 82 -40.31 -1.61 -14.00
N ALA A 83 -41.34 -2.46 -13.92
CA ALA A 83 -41.68 -3.20 -12.70
C ALA A 83 -40.57 -4.16 -12.24
N ILE A 84 -39.85 -4.74 -13.20
CA ILE A 84 -38.63 -5.54 -13.02
C ILE A 84 -37.57 -4.98 -13.96
N PHE A 85 -36.36 -4.78 -13.44
CA PHE A 85 -35.24 -4.24 -14.20
C PHE A 85 -33.92 -4.82 -13.69
N GLU A 86 -32.85 -4.66 -14.48
CA GLU A 86 -31.52 -5.15 -14.17
C GLU A 86 -30.55 -4.00 -13.96
N VAL A 87 -29.72 -4.14 -12.91
CA VAL A 87 -28.61 -3.22 -12.63
C VAL A 87 -27.32 -3.99 -12.77
N ARG A 88 -26.40 -3.47 -13.58
CA ARG A 88 -25.04 -3.99 -13.72
C ARG A 88 -24.10 -3.33 -12.71
N ALA A 89 -23.14 -4.10 -12.22
CA ALA A 89 -22.03 -3.61 -11.43
C ALA A 89 -20.76 -4.35 -11.88
N PRO A 90 -19.60 -3.67 -11.98
CA PRO A 90 -18.38 -4.33 -12.40
C PRO A 90 -17.90 -5.32 -11.33
N GLY A 91 -17.33 -6.45 -11.78
CA GLY A 91 -16.77 -7.50 -10.92
C GLY A 91 -17.69 -8.69 -10.72
N GLY A 92 -17.13 -9.76 -10.17
CA GLY A 92 -17.75 -11.06 -9.94
C GLY A 92 -16.93 -12.20 -10.50
N SER A 93 -17.47 -13.44 -10.45
CA SER A 93 -16.80 -14.63 -10.98
C SER A 93 -17.68 -15.29 -12.05
N ALA A 94 -17.18 -15.36 -13.29
CA ALA A 94 -17.84 -15.96 -14.44
C ALA A 94 -16.91 -17.02 -15.07
N GLY A 95 -17.18 -18.31 -14.80
CA GLY A 95 -16.33 -19.42 -15.23
C GLY A 95 -14.95 -19.32 -14.60
N ALA A 96 -13.91 -19.33 -15.45
CA ALA A 96 -12.53 -19.19 -15.02
C ALA A 96 -12.07 -17.74 -14.77
N ARG A 97 -12.95 -16.76 -14.96
CA ARG A 97 -12.64 -15.34 -14.77
C ARG A 97 -13.26 -14.84 -13.48
N SER A 98 -12.47 -14.18 -12.64
CA SER A 98 -12.93 -13.51 -11.43
C SER A 98 -12.35 -12.11 -11.38
N ALA A 99 -13.17 -11.15 -10.95
CA ALA A 99 -12.75 -9.77 -10.73
C ALA A 99 -13.36 -9.24 -9.44
N ALA A 100 -12.54 -8.71 -8.55
CA ALA A 100 -12.98 -7.96 -7.39
C ALA A 100 -12.77 -6.47 -7.66
N VAL A 101 -13.85 -5.68 -7.61
CA VAL A 101 -13.81 -4.22 -7.83
C VAL A 101 -14.15 -3.54 -6.52
N ALA A 102 -13.19 -2.84 -5.91
CA ALA A 102 -13.45 -2.05 -4.72
C ALA A 102 -14.42 -0.90 -5.06
N GLY A 103 -15.43 -0.71 -4.21
CA GLY A 103 -16.48 0.27 -4.48
C GLY A 103 -17.64 -0.27 -5.32
N SER A 104 -17.54 -1.46 -5.89
CA SER A 104 -18.66 -2.09 -6.60
C SER A 104 -19.78 -2.45 -5.61
N PRO A 105 -21.05 -2.10 -5.91
CA PRO A 105 -22.17 -2.42 -5.02
C PRO A 105 -22.44 -3.92 -4.98
N ARG A 106 -22.67 -4.43 -3.77
CA ARG A 106 -23.18 -5.79 -3.55
C ARG A 106 -24.57 -5.71 -2.95
N PHE A 107 -25.52 -6.40 -3.56
CA PHE A 107 -26.92 -6.37 -3.15
C PHE A 107 -27.32 -7.74 -2.58
N ALA A 108 -27.87 -7.74 -1.37
CA ALA A 108 -28.41 -8.94 -0.75
C ALA A 108 -29.86 -9.16 -1.19
N ASN A 109 -30.20 -10.38 -1.59
CA ASN A 109 -31.55 -10.73 -2.02
C ASN A 109 -32.59 -10.45 -0.93
N GLY A 110 -33.75 -9.94 -1.32
CA GLY A 110 -34.85 -9.57 -0.42
C GLY A 110 -34.66 -8.24 0.32
N ARG A 111 -33.54 -7.56 0.13
CA ARG A 111 -33.27 -6.23 0.70
C ARG A 111 -33.68 -5.13 -0.26
N ARG A 112 -34.03 -3.97 0.28
CA ARG A 112 -34.40 -2.79 -0.49
C ARG A 112 -33.33 -1.74 -0.46
N TYR A 113 -33.13 -1.10 -1.61
CA TYR A 113 -32.09 -0.12 -1.83
C TYR A 113 -32.65 1.11 -2.52
N LEU A 114 -32.23 2.28 -2.08
CA LEU A 114 -32.38 3.52 -2.84
C LEU A 114 -31.23 3.60 -3.84
N LEU A 115 -31.58 3.58 -5.12
CA LEU A 115 -30.66 3.50 -6.24
C LEU A 115 -30.70 4.80 -7.06
N PHE A 116 -29.53 5.26 -7.48
CA PHE A 116 -29.31 6.39 -8.38
C PHE A 116 -28.73 5.84 -9.68
N LEU A 117 -29.52 5.77 -10.74
CA LEU A 117 -29.26 4.93 -11.90
C LEU A 117 -29.11 5.74 -13.18
N ASP A 118 -28.07 5.39 -13.95
CA ASP A 118 -27.89 5.80 -15.34
C ASP A 118 -28.17 4.66 -16.31
N ARG A 119 -28.29 4.98 -17.59
CA ARG A 119 -28.44 4.00 -18.66
C ARG A 119 -27.13 3.31 -18.93
N ALA A 120 -27.17 1.99 -19.00
CA ALA A 120 -26.06 1.15 -19.37
C ALA A 120 -26.30 0.48 -20.73
N PRO A 121 -25.28 -0.06 -21.40
CA PRO A 121 -25.43 -0.86 -22.61
C PRO A 121 -26.46 -1.98 -22.48
N ALA A 122 -27.02 -2.42 -23.60
CA ALA A 122 -28.04 -3.48 -23.69
C ALA A 122 -29.33 -3.20 -22.90
N GLY A 123 -29.67 -1.91 -22.64
CA GLY A 123 -30.91 -1.52 -21.96
C GLY A 123 -30.91 -1.75 -20.45
N ARG A 124 -29.77 -2.10 -19.87
CA ARG A 124 -29.56 -2.25 -18.43
C ARG A 124 -29.38 -0.90 -17.76
N TRP A 125 -29.33 -0.92 -16.45
CA TRP A 125 -29.06 0.23 -15.62
C TRP A 125 -27.75 0.01 -14.86
N GLN A 126 -27.11 1.08 -14.42
CA GLN A 126 -25.93 1.04 -13.55
C GLN A 126 -25.94 2.20 -12.58
N SER A 127 -25.19 2.08 -11.47
CA SER A 127 -25.04 3.19 -10.54
C SER A 127 -24.00 4.18 -11.06
N LYS A 128 -24.31 5.46 -11.04
CA LYS A 128 -23.42 6.55 -11.48
C LYS A 128 -22.11 6.61 -10.70
N THR A 129 -22.12 6.23 -9.45
CA THR A 129 -21.00 6.38 -8.51
C THR A 129 -20.68 5.07 -7.80
N LEU A 130 -20.92 3.93 -8.46
CA LEU A 130 -20.83 2.59 -7.86
C LEU A 130 -21.65 2.50 -6.57
N ALA A 131 -21.08 2.01 -5.45
CA ALA A 131 -21.78 1.94 -4.18
C ALA A 131 -21.91 3.31 -3.48
N TYR A 132 -21.17 4.32 -3.90
CA TYR A 132 -21.24 5.66 -3.29
C TYR A 132 -22.55 6.35 -3.65
N GLY A 133 -23.31 6.72 -2.65
CA GLY A 133 -24.64 7.33 -2.82
C GLY A 133 -25.78 6.32 -2.86
N LEU A 134 -25.53 5.02 -2.89
CA LEU A 134 -26.56 3.99 -2.69
C LEU A 134 -26.88 3.83 -1.21
N LEU A 135 -28.17 3.64 -0.88
CA LEU A 135 -28.61 3.48 0.51
C LEU A 135 -29.43 2.20 0.65
N GLU A 136 -29.15 1.41 1.68
CA GLU A 136 -29.93 0.22 2.05
C GLU A 136 -31.05 0.58 3.04
N GLU A 137 -32.23 0.04 2.86
CA GLU A 137 -33.36 0.18 3.78
C GLU A 137 -33.19 -0.79 4.96
N ASP A 138 -33.15 -0.25 6.16
CA ASP A 138 -33.35 -0.99 7.40
C ASP A 138 -34.87 -1.09 7.65
N ALA A 139 -35.46 -2.24 7.31
CA ALA A 139 -36.88 -2.47 7.39
C ALA A 139 -37.46 -2.34 8.83
N ALA A 140 -36.63 -2.60 9.85
CA ALA A 140 -37.07 -2.53 11.25
C ALA A 140 -37.16 -1.08 11.76
N SER A 141 -36.25 -0.21 11.35
CA SER A 141 -36.21 1.18 11.81
C SER A 141 -36.80 2.19 10.82
N GLY A 142 -37.06 1.76 9.57
CA GLY A 142 -37.49 2.67 8.50
C GLY A 142 -36.44 3.70 8.10
N LEU A 143 -35.18 3.42 8.35
CA LEU A 143 -34.05 4.25 8.01
C LEU A 143 -33.39 3.76 6.69
N LEU A 144 -32.82 4.70 5.95
CA LEU A 144 -31.94 4.44 4.83
C LEU A 144 -30.50 4.68 5.26
N ARG A 145 -29.64 3.66 5.14
CA ARG A 145 -28.23 3.70 5.54
C ARG A 145 -27.35 3.58 4.31
N PRO A 146 -26.19 4.26 4.27
CA PRO A 146 -25.24 4.07 3.19
C PRO A 146 -24.93 2.58 2.96
N LEU A 147 -24.98 2.14 1.70
CA LEU A 147 -24.62 0.78 1.32
C LEU A 147 -23.12 0.58 1.59
N ALA A 148 -22.79 -0.44 2.38
CA ALA A 148 -21.40 -0.85 2.52
C ALA A 148 -20.93 -1.44 1.18
N ALA A 149 -19.91 -0.84 0.59
CA ALA A 149 -19.24 -1.41 -0.58
C ALA A 149 -18.45 -2.67 -0.17
N ALA A 150 -18.14 -3.51 -1.15
CA ALA A 150 -17.18 -4.59 -0.97
C ALA A 150 -15.81 -3.99 -0.58
N GLY A 151 -15.35 -4.30 0.64
CA GLY A 151 -14.30 -3.56 1.33
C GLY A 151 -14.87 -2.37 2.10
N ARG A 152 -14.54 -2.27 3.38
CA ARG A 152 -15.05 -1.19 4.26
C ARG A 152 -14.79 0.17 3.62
N ILE A 153 -15.86 0.85 3.23
CA ILE A 153 -15.81 2.26 2.88
C ILE A 153 -16.72 2.98 3.86
N GLU A 154 -16.12 3.66 4.81
CA GLU A 154 -16.83 4.68 5.56
C GLU A 154 -17.05 5.87 4.63
N LEU A 155 -18.29 6.07 4.21
CA LEU A 155 -18.71 7.25 3.47
C LEU A 155 -18.65 8.47 4.40
N LYS A 156 -17.47 9.06 4.55
CA LYS A 156 -17.35 10.41 5.10
C LYS A 156 -17.56 11.41 3.97
N SER A 157 -18.47 12.34 4.17
CA SER A 157 -18.71 13.44 3.22
C SER A 157 -17.41 14.21 2.99
N LEU A 158 -17.07 14.42 1.73
CA LEU A 158 -15.91 15.23 1.32
C LEU A 158 -16.14 16.73 1.54
N HIS A 159 -17.38 17.15 1.73
CA HIS A 159 -17.73 18.51 2.12
C HIS A 159 -18.04 18.52 3.62
N PRO A 160 -17.30 19.30 4.43
CA PRO A 160 -17.59 19.47 5.85
C PRO A 160 -19.04 19.93 6.13
N ALA A 161 -19.70 20.48 5.12
CA ALA A 161 -21.06 21.00 5.22
C ALA A 161 -22.17 19.95 4.96
N GLU A 162 -21.89 18.80 4.31
CA GLU A 162 -22.94 17.87 3.92
C GLU A 162 -22.52 16.39 4.09
N PRO A 163 -22.65 15.83 5.30
CA PRO A 163 -22.31 14.43 5.55
C PRO A 163 -23.29 13.49 4.83
N VAL A 164 -22.78 12.46 4.16
CA VAL A 164 -23.58 11.29 3.79
C VAL A 164 -23.88 10.54 5.08
N GLY A 165 -25.16 10.47 5.43
CA GLY A 165 -25.61 9.98 6.71
C GLY A 165 -26.73 8.96 6.62
N VAL A 166 -27.28 8.63 7.77
CA VAL A 166 -28.47 7.82 7.92
C VAL A 166 -29.70 8.72 7.82
N TYR A 167 -30.65 8.39 6.96
CA TYR A 167 -31.82 9.23 6.68
C TYR A 167 -33.11 8.52 7.05
N ARG A 168 -34.11 9.29 7.48
CA ARG A 168 -35.52 8.82 7.59
C ARG A 168 -36.09 8.65 6.17
N LYS A 169 -36.47 7.45 5.81
CA LYS A 169 -36.90 7.08 4.44
C LYS A 169 -37.88 8.08 3.83
N GLN A 170 -39.03 8.30 4.47
CA GLN A 170 -40.10 9.14 3.91
C GLN A 170 -39.66 10.60 3.69
N ALA A 171 -38.85 11.15 4.61
CA ALA A 171 -38.35 12.51 4.49
C ALA A 171 -37.35 12.61 3.33
N LEU A 172 -36.43 11.66 3.20
CA LEU A 172 -35.45 11.64 2.10
C LEU A 172 -36.15 11.51 0.74
N LEU A 173 -37.03 10.52 0.58
CA LEU A 173 -37.76 10.30 -0.69
C LEU A 173 -38.62 11.51 -1.06
N GLY A 174 -39.30 12.11 -0.10
CA GLY A 174 -40.07 13.33 -0.31
C GLY A 174 -39.19 14.50 -0.78
N HIS A 175 -38.07 14.74 -0.10
CA HIS A 175 -37.17 15.82 -0.46
C HIS A 175 -36.45 15.60 -1.79
N LEU A 176 -36.07 14.38 -2.13
CA LEU A 176 -35.49 14.06 -3.46
C LEU A 176 -36.47 14.37 -4.60
N ARG A 177 -37.78 14.12 -4.41
CA ARG A 177 -38.82 14.52 -5.39
C ARG A 177 -38.90 16.02 -5.57
N GLU A 178 -38.80 16.79 -4.48
CA GLU A 178 -38.75 18.26 -4.54
C GLU A 178 -37.50 18.75 -5.25
N VAL A 179 -36.34 18.16 -4.94
CA VAL A 179 -35.06 18.50 -5.57
C VAL A 179 -35.08 18.20 -7.07
N ALA A 180 -35.68 17.10 -7.49
CA ALA A 180 -35.87 16.77 -8.90
C ALA A 180 -36.76 17.81 -9.64
N ARG A 181 -37.63 18.51 -8.90
CA ARG A 181 -38.47 19.62 -9.40
C ARG A 181 -37.83 20.99 -9.27
N GLY A 182 -36.56 21.07 -8.88
CA GLY A 182 -35.78 22.31 -8.79
C GLY A 182 -35.59 22.88 -7.38
N ALA A 183 -36.09 22.24 -6.33
CA ALA A 183 -35.82 22.70 -4.96
C ALA A 183 -34.34 22.58 -4.61
N LYS A 184 -33.83 23.48 -3.74
CA LYS A 184 -32.48 23.36 -3.19
C LYS A 184 -32.39 22.17 -2.24
N TRP A 185 -31.28 21.46 -2.28
CA TRP A 185 -30.97 20.38 -1.35
C TRP A 185 -30.83 20.91 0.07
N SER A 186 -31.33 20.15 1.05
CA SER A 186 -31.19 20.41 2.47
C SER A 186 -31.16 19.10 3.26
N PRO A 187 -30.04 18.77 3.95
CA PRO A 187 -29.94 17.55 4.77
C PRO A 187 -31.01 17.47 5.85
N ALA A 188 -31.36 18.61 6.48
CA ALA A 188 -32.41 18.65 7.49
C ALA A 188 -33.78 18.27 6.92
N ARG A 189 -34.15 18.76 5.71
CA ARG A 189 -35.39 18.41 5.02
C ARG A 189 -35.37 16.96 4.52
N ALA A 190 -34.17 16.44 4.17
CA ALA A 190 -33.97 15.05 3.82
C ALA A 190 -34.09 14.10 5.03
N GLY A 191 -34.28 14.63 6.23
CA GLY A 191 -34.48 13.81 7.43
C GLY A 191 -33.21 13.10 7.89
N LEU A 192 -32.05 13.78 7.81
CA LEU A 192 -30.80 13.30 8.37
C LEU A 192 -31.00 12.92 9.84
N ALA A 193 -30.83 11.64 10.17
CA ALA A 193 -31.06 11.11 11.52
C ALA A 193 -29.77 11.01 12.33
N ALA A 194 -28.65 10.72 11.66
CA ALA A 194 -27.31 10.73 12.23
C ALA A 194 -26.28 10.91 11.11
N THR A 195 -25.19 11.56 11.40
CA THR A 195 -23.98 11.48 10.60
C THR A 195 -23.41 10.06 10.75
N ALA A 196 -22.84 9.48 9.72
CA ALA A 196 -22.20 8.18 9.80
C ALA A 196 -21.03 8.26 10.79
N GLY A 197 -21.32 8.03 12.07
CA GLY A 197 -20.34 7.71 13.08
C GLY A 197 -20.03 6.23 12.95
N SER A 198 -18.80 5.83 13.26
CA SER A 198 -18.28 4.49 13.17
C SER A 198 -19.34 3.41 13.46
N ALA A 199 -19.71 2.64 12.45
CA ALA A 199 -20.52 1.44 12.64
C ALA A 199 -19.63 0.39 13.32
N ALA A 200 -19.88 0.14 14.60
CA ALA A 200 -19.29 -0.96 15.32
C ALA A 200 -19.67 -2.30 14.69
N GLY A 201 -18.65 -3.08 14.37
CA GLY A 201 -18.66 -4.51 14.44
C GLY A 201 -19.40 -5.32 13.36
N ILE A 202 -18.68 -5.66 12.30
CA ILE A 202 -18.70 -7.02 11.78
C ILE A 202 -17.26 -7.51 11.85
N THR A 203 -16.99 -8.47 12.73
CA THR A 203 -15.70 -9.14 12.88
C THR A 203 -15.45 -10.02 11.67
N ALA A 204 -14.85 -9.43 10.62
CA ALA A 204 -13.96 -10.20 9.79
C ALA A 204 -12.77 -10.55 10.69
N LYS A 205 -12.22 -11.76 10.54
CA LYS A 205 -10.98 -12.17 11.20
C LYS A 205 -9.96 -11.07 10.91
N THR A 206 -9.72 -10.20 11.88
CA THR A 206 -8.84 -9.04 11.75
C THR A 206 -7.45 -9.56 11.48
N LEU A 207 -6.79 -9.01 10.47
CA LEU A 207 -5.33 -9.05 10.39
C LEU A 207 -4.85 -8.49 11.73
N GLU A 208 -4.30 -9.35 12.60
CA GLU A 208 -3.76 -8.89 13.87
C GLU A 208 -2.69 -7.85 13.55
N ASP A 209 -2.75 -6.68 14.21
CA ASP A 209 -1.81 -5.58 14.08
C ASP A 209 -1.84 -4.74 12.77
N LYS A 210 -2.83 -4.94 11.87
CA LYS A 210 -3.01 -4.06 10.72
C LYS A 210 -3.41 -2.64 11.19
N PRO A 211 -2.74 -1.56 10.72
CA PRO A 211 -3.18 -0.19 11.00
C PRO A 211 -4.66 -0.01 10.62
N ALA A 212 -5.45 0.58 11.52
CA ALA A 212 -6.91 0.64 11.38
C ALA A 212 -7.38 1.30 10.07
N ASP A 213 -6.60 2.28 9.60
CA ASP A 213 -6.91 3.06 8.40
C ASP A 213 -6.51 2.37 7.09
N CYS A 214 -5.71 1.30 7.16
CA CYS A 214 -5.27 0.56 5.98
C CYS A 214 -6.37 -0.35 5.45
N ALA A 215 -6.59 -0.35 4.15
CA ALA A 215 -7.46 -1.27 3.45
C ALA A 215 -6.70 -1.97 2.33
N PHE A 216 -7.04 -3.24 2.08
CA PHE A 216 -6.50 -4.03 0.99
C PHE A 216 -7.63 -4.52 0.09
N ILE A 217 -7.33 -4.70 -1.20
CA ILE A 217 -8.22 -5.41 -2.11
C ILE A 217 -8.20 -6.88 -1.70
N THR A 218 -9.36 -7.49 -1.62
CA THR A 218 -9.53 -8.88 -1.20
C THR A 218 -10.23 -9.70 -2.28
N ASP A 219 -9.92 -10.99 -2.36
CA ASP A 219 -10.69 -11.94 -3.15
C ASP A 219 -12.15 -11.99 -2.68
N ALA A 220 -13.07 -12.15 -3.63
CA ALA A 220 -14.49 -12.13 -3.32
C ALA A 220 -15.01 -13.43 -2.68
N ALA A 221 -14.30 -14.55 -2.86
CA ALA A 221 -14.74 -15.87 -2.40
C ALA A 221 -14.32 -16.15 -0.95
N ASP A 222 -13.11 -15.75 -0.58
CA ASP A 222 -12.53 -16.11 0.73
C ASP A 222 -12.12 -14.89 1.59
N ASN A 223 -12.22 -13.67 1.05
CA ASN A 223 -11.85 -12.41 1.69
C ASN A 223 -10.35 -12.28 2.00
N LEU A 224 -9.49 -13.11 1.43
CA LEU A 224 -8.05 -12.96 1.62
C LEU A 224 -7.51 -11.76 0.82
N PRO A 225 -6.58 -11.00 1.39
CA PRO A 225 -5.98 -9.86 0.73
C PRO A 225 -5.01 -10.31 -0.37
N ILE A 226 -4.74 -9.39 -1.28
CA ILE A 226 -3.91 -9.62 -2.46
C ILE A 226 -2.67 -8.74 -2.35
N ARG A 227 -1.48 -9.30 -2.68
CA ARG A 227 -0.21 -8.56 -2.74
C ARG A 227 0.76 -9.13 -3.75
N TRP A 228 1.73 -8.33 -4.13
CA TRP A 228 2.91 -8.79 -4.86
C TRP A 228 3.90 -9.49 -3.91
N PHE A 229 4.55 -10.53 -4.38
CA PHE A 229 5.61 -11.22 -3.66
C PHE A 229 6.92 -11.12 -4.42
N GLY A 230 8.02 -10.97 -3.68
CA GLY A 230 9.37 -10.89 -4.25
C GLY A 230 9.92 -9.49 -4.42
N TYR A 231 9.19 -8.45 -4.03
CA TYR A 231 9.73 -7.09 -3.95
C TYR A 231 10.88 -7.01 -2.95
N GLU A 232 10.69 -7.60 -1.77
CA GLU A 232 11.65 -7.60 -0.65
C GLU A 232 12.98 -8.29 -1.02
N THR A 233 12.95 -9.20 -1.98
CA THR A 233 14.15 -9.90 -2.47
C THR A 233 14.73 -9.31 -3.75
N GLY A 234 14.04 -8.34 -4.35
CA GLY A 234 14.35 -7.84 -5.69
C GLY A 234 14.06 -8.85 -6.81
N ALA A 235 13.38 -9.98 -6.50
CA ALA A 235 13.05 -11.00 -7.49
C ALA A 235 11.88 -10.61 -8.40
N THR A 236 11.09 -9.62 -7.98
CA THR A 236 9.93 -9.13 -8.72
C THR A 236 10.04 -7.62 -8.93
N THR A 237 9.72 -7.17 -10.14
CA THR A 237 9.45 -5.77 -10.48
C THR A 237 8.11 -5.76 -11.21
N ALA A 238 7.11 -5.08 -10.64
CA ALA A 238 5.89 -4.81 -11.39
C ALA A 238 6.19 -3.71 -12.42
N THR A 239 5.80 -3.93 -13.67
CA THR A 239 6.05 -2.96 -14.74
C THR A 239 4.73 -2.38 -15.22
N VAL A 240 4.65 -1.05 -15.34
CA VAL A 240 3.50 -0.35 -15.88
C VAL A 240 3.89 0.45 -17.14
N MET A 241 3.13 0.26 -18.21
CA MET A 241 3.28 0.96 -19.49
C MET A 241 2.25 2.09 -19.57
N ALA A 242 2.53 3.11 -20.39
CA ALA A 242 1.53 4.08 -20.81
C ALA A 242 1.10 3.76 -22.25
N THR A 243 -0.20 3.71 -22.54
CA THR A 243 -0.67 3.40 -23.90
C THR A 243 -0.71 4.63 -24.80
N THR A 244 -0.70 4.40 -26.14
CA THR A 244 -0.99 5.41 -27.15
C THR A 244 -2.26 5.02 -27.92
N PRO A 245 -3.11 6.00 -28.30
CA PRO A 245 -2.99 7.43 -28.01
C PRO A 245 -3.09 7.71 -26.51
N GLY A 246 -2.38 8.76 -26.04
CA GLY A 246 -2.45 9.20 -24.65
C GLY A 246 -3.81 9.83 -24.31
N GLN A 247 -3.99 10.20 -23.02
CA GLN A 247 -5.22 10.83 -22.53
C GLN A 247 -5.48 12.17 -23.23
N THR A 248 -6.66 12.29 -23.80
CA THR A 248 -7.12 13.52 -24.46
C THR A 248 -7.13 14.69 -23.47
N GLY A 249 -6.64 15.85 -23.88
CA GLY A 249 -6.64 17.08 -23.09
C GLY A 249 -5.56 17.17 -22.01
N ILE A 250 -4.72 16.15 -21.85
CA ILE A 250 -3.54 16.16 -20.96
C ILE A 250 -2.27 16.42 -21.78
N SER A 251 -1.41 17.33 -21.33
CA SER A 251 -0.34 17.96 -22.13
C SER A 251 0.66 16.97 -22.74
N ASP A 252 0.97 15.86 -22.05
CA ASP A 252 1.88 14.80 -22.52
C ASP A 252 1.16 13.48 -22.79
N GLY A 253 -0.17 13.52 -22.91
CA GLY A 253 -0.99 12.34 -23.02
C GLY A 253 -1.04 11.49 -21.74
N GLY A 254 -0.59 12.01 -20.61
CA GLY A 254 -0.60 11.32 -19.31
C GLY A 254 0.66 10.51 -18.98
N VAL A 255 1.66 10.49 -19.85
CA VAL A 255 2.91 9.72 -19.67
C VAL A 255 3.64 10.11 -18.37
N ALA A 256 3.83 11.42 -18.14
CA ALA A 256 4.47 11.90 -16.92
C ALA A 256 3.67 11.55 -15.65
N SER A 257 2.35 11.45 -15.75
CA SER A 257 1.51 11.02 -14.62
C SER A 257 1.77 9.57 -14.25
N VAL A 258 1.94 8.68 -15.23
CA VAL A 258 2.29 7.27 -14.99
C VAL A 258 3.68 7.15 -14.41
N GLN A 259 4.68 7.87 -14.97
CA GLN A 259 6.05 7.87 -14.48
C GLN A 259 6.16 8.36 -13.03
N GLN A 260 5.53 9.51 -12.74
CA GLN A 260 5.59 10.13 -11.42
C GLN A 260 4.79 9.33 -10.38
N GLY A 261 3.65 8.78 -10.76
CA GLY A 261 2.84 7.92 -9.89
C GLY A 261 3.57 6.62 -9.54
N ALA A 262 4.17 5.95 -10.51
CA ALA A 262 4.97 4.75 -10.26
C ALA A 262 6.17 5.06 -9.34
N ALA A 263 6.88 6.18 -9.60
CA ALA A 263 7.99 6.63 -8.78
C ALA A 263 7.54 6.99 -7.35
N ALA A 264 6.35 7.56 -7.15
CA ALA A 264 5.86 7.91 -5.82
C ALA A 264 5.67 6.67 -4.91
N TRP A 265 5.20 5.57 -5.46
CA TRP A 265 5.08 4.30 -4.73
C TRP A 265 6.44 3.62 -4.51
N THR A 266 7.31 3.58 -5.53
CA THR A 266 8.61 2.91 -5.46
C THR A 266 9.63 3.66 -4.60
N ASN A 267 9.62 5.00 -4.63
CA ASN A 267 10.60 5.80 -3.91
C ASN A 267 10.23 6.02 -2.43
N HIS A 268 9.18 5.36 -1.93
CA HIS A 268 8.89 5.41 -0.50
C HIS A 268 9.90 4.54 0.25
N PRO A 269 10.79 5.14 1.09
CA PRO A 269 11.95 4.46 1.63
C PRO A 269 11.60 3.29 2.57
N ASP A 270 10.47 3.39 3.26
CA ASP A 270 10.05 2.39 4.26
C ASP A 270 9.25 1.23 3.64
N SER A 271 9.29 1.07 2.31
CA SER A 271 8.54 0.05 1.58
C SER A 271 9.38 -0.59 0.50
N ALA A 272 9.24 -1.90 0.32
CA ALA A 272 9.89 -2.67 -0.73
C ALA A 272 9.14 -2.61 -2.08
N ILE A 273 8.10 -1.81 -2.24
CA ILE A 273 7.37 -1.70 -3.50
C ILE A 273 8.34 -1.37 -4.64
N ASN A 274 8.27 -2.18 -5.70
CA ASN A 274 9.10 -2.02 -6.89
C ASN A 274 8.21 -1.97 -8.14
N LEU A 275 7.62 -0.80 -8.38
CA LEU A 275 6.76 -0.50 -9.53
C LEU A 275 7.55 0.37 -10.51
N ALA A 276 7.97 -0.20 -11.63
CA ALA A 276 8.76 0.48 -12.65
C ALA A 276 7.90 0.94 -13.84
N TYR A 277 8.21 2.13 -14.35
CA TYR A 277 7.67 2.56 -15.63
C TYR A 277 8.41 1.87 -16.78
N GLY A 278 7.66 1.12 -17.61
CA GLY A 278 8.20 0.29 -18.70
C GLY A 278 8.29 0.97 -20.07
N GLY A 279 7.72 2.17 -20.20
CA GLY A 279 7.71 2.90 -21.48
C GLY A 279 6.30 3.10 -22.06
N ILE A 280 6.25 3.41 -23.34
CA ILE A 280 5.02 3.64 -24.09
C ILE A 280 4.80 2.47 -25.05
N GLU A 281 3.55 2.00 -25.14
CA GLU A 281 3.16 1.01 -26.12
C GLU A 281 1.82 1.39 -26.79
N PRO A 282 1.57 0.91 -28.03
CA PRO A 282 0.26 1.06 -28.67
C PRO A 282 -0.81 0.32 -27.87
N SER A 283 -1.99 0.92 -27.72
CA SER A 283 -3.14 0.22 -27.18
C SER A 283 -3.61 -0.85 -28.19
N ASN A 284 -3.58 -2.11 -27.77
CA ASN A 284 -4.05 -3.25 -28.56
C ASN A 284 -5.40 -3.78 -28.05
N ILE A 285 -6.18 -2.93 -27.37
CA ILE A 285 -7.44 -3.32 -26.76
C ILE A 285 -8.47 -3.60 -27.84
N THR A 286 -8.99 -4.80 -27.84
CA THR A 286 -9.99 -5.28 -28.80
C THR A 286 -11.41 -5.21 -28.27
N CYS A 287 -11.62 -4.83 -27.02
CA CYS A 287 -12.91 -4.80 -26.32
C CYS A 287 -13.67 -6.13 -26.35
N SER A 288 -12.95 -7.22 -26.50
CA SER A 288 -13.52 -8.58 -26.58
C SER A 288 -13.64 -9.27 -25.22
N GLY A 289 -13.47 -8.55 -24.12
CA GLY A 289 -13.48 -9.09 -22.77
C GLY A 289 -12.21 -9.87 -22.39
N ASN A 290 -11.10 -9.53 -23.01
CA ASN A 290 -9.83 -10.19 -22.76
C ASN A 290 -8.92 -9.27 -21.92
N PHE A 291 -8.72 -9.59 -20.64
CA PHE A 291 -7.80 -8.87 -19.74
C PHE A 291 -6.36 -8.86 -20.23
N ASP A 292 -5.98 -9.80 -21.08
CA ASP A 292 -4.63 -9.89 -21.60
C ASP A 292 -4.23 -8.64 -22.39
N ASP A 293 -5.21 -7.97 -23.01
CA ASP A 293 -4.98 -6.73 -23.79
C ASP A 293 -4.63 -5.52 -22.90
N GLN A 294 -4.89 -5.59 -21.60
CA GLN A 294 -4.72 -4.48 -20.64
C GLN A 294 -3.60 -4.72 -19.63
N ARG A 295 -2.96 -5.89 -19.70
CA ARG A 295 -1.93 -6.26 -18.72
C ARG A 295 -0.71 -5.36 -18.79
N GLY A 296 -0.30 -4.89 -17.61
CA GLY A 296 0.88 -4.04 -17.48
C GLY A 296 0.69 -2.61 -17.99
N ALA A 297 -0.54 -2.16 -18.28
CA ALA A 297 -0.76 -0.86 -18.91
C ALA A 297 -1.72 0.06 -18.14
N VAL A 298 -1.48 1.36 -18.27
CA VAL A 298 -2.48 2.42 -18.08
C VAL A 298 -3.10 2.72 -19.44
N VAL A 299 -4.36 2.38 -19.60
CA VAL A 299 -5.15 2.56 -20.81
C VAL A 299 -5.91 3.87 -20.70
N PHE A 300 -5.69 4.76 -21.67
CA PHE A 300 -6.30 6.07 -21.68
C PHE A 300 -7.56 6.12 -22.55
N ASN A 301 -8.45 7.06 -22.22
CA ASN A 301 -9.69 7.36 -22.94
C ASN A 301 -10.71 6.21 -22.99
N ASP A 302 -10.68 5.28 -22.05
CA ASP A 302 -11.65 4.17 -21.95
C ASP A 302 -12.19 3.67 -23.30
N PRO A 303 -11.35 3.06 -24.15
CA PRO A 303 -11.71 2.73 -25.53
C PRO A 303 -12.85 1.72 -25.64
N CYS A 304 -13.18 1.03 -24.55
CA CYS A 304 -14.23 0.02 -24.50
C CYS A 304 -15.53 0.52 -23.89
N ASN A 305 -15.58 1.77 -23.44
CA ASN A 305 -16.70 2.35 -22.69
C ASN A 305 -17.10 1.48 -21.49
N ASP A 306 -16.10 1.03 -20.72
CA ASP A 306 -16.30 0.29 -19.49
C ASP A 306 -16.87 1.18 -18.38
N LEU A 307 -16.58 2.48 -18.44
CA LEU A 307 -17.05 3.52 -17.56
C LEU A 307 -18.09 4.42 -18.24
N ASP A 308 -19.02 4.94 -17.46
CA ASP A 308 -19.92 5.99 -17.95
C ASP A 308 -19.15 7.29 -18.16
N ASP A 309 -19.44 7.99 -19.24
CA ASP A 309 -18.92 9.34 -19.49
C ASP A 309 -19.16 10.27 -18.31
N LEU A 310 -18.17 11.12 -18.04
CA LEU A 310 -18.27 12.09 -16.95
C LEU A 310 -19.37 13.13 -17.25
N SER A 311 -20.22 13.40 -16.26
CA SER A 311 -21.22 14.46 -16.33
C SER A 311 -20.77 15.65 -15.51
N SER A 312 -20.47 16.78 -16.15
CA SER A 312 -19.96 17.98 -15.45
C SER A 312 -18.75 17.67 -14.57
N CYS A 313 -17.81 16.88 -15.08
CA CYS A 313 -16.60 16.44 -14.35
C CYS A 313 -16.89 15.57 -13.10
N MET A 314 -18.04 14.93 -13.05
CA MET A 314 -18.44 14.04 -11.96
C MET A 314 -18.74 12.64 -12.49
N GLY A 315 -18.35 11.64 -11.73
CA GLY A 315 -18.48 10.22 -12.08
C GLY A 315 -17.25 9.43 -11.71
N THR A 316 -17.10 8.25 -12.28
CA THR A 316 -15.90 7.41 -12.11
C THR A 316 -14.82 7.91 -13.03
N LEU A 317 -13.70 8.38 -12.48
CA LEU A 317 -12.59 8.96 -13.25
C LEU A 317 -11.71 7.87 -13.87
N SER A 318 -11.49 6.81 -13.12
CA SER A 318 -10.63 5.70 -13.53
C SER A 318 -10.91 4.49 -12.65
N PHE A 319 -10.41 3.34 -13.05
CA PHE A 319 -10.25 2.21 -12.16
C PHE A 319 -8.94 1.49 -12.43
N GLY A 320 -8.35 0.97 -11.35
CA GLY A 320 -7.12 0.20 -11.40
C GLY A 320 -7.23 -1.08 -10.59
N GLY A 321 -6.33 -2.00 -10.86
CA GLY A 321 -6.35 -3.26 -10.15
C GLY A 321 -5.19 -4.18 -10.46
N VAL A 322 -5.28 -5.35 -9.85
CA VAL A 322 -4.25 -6.39 -9.90
C VAL A 322 -4.86 -7.71 -10.37
N ILE A 323 -4.11 -8.43 -11.18
CA ILE A 323 -4.41 -9.80 -11.60
C ILE A 323 -3.61 -10.72 -10.69
N TYR A 324 -4.27 -11.73 -10.12
CA TYR A 324 -3.71 -12.55 -9.05
C TYR A 324 -4.10 -14.03 -9.21
N ASP A 325 -3.39 -14.91 -8.50
CA ASP A 325 -3.70 -16.34 -8.42
C ASP A 325 -4.56 -16.59 -7.18
N ASN A 326 -5.83 -16.93 -7.37
CA ASN A 326 -6.77 -17.27 -6.28
C ASN A 326 -6.76 -18.76 -5.92
N THR A 327 -5.94 -19.58 -6.60
CA THR A 327 -5.82 -21.01 -6.32
C THR A 327 -4.74 -21.31 -5.29
N THR A 328 -3.82 -20.38 -5.08
CA THR A 328 -2.73 -20.51 -4.12
C THR A 328 -2.73 -19.34 -3.14
N THR A 329 -2.17 -19.58 -1.96
CA THR A 329 -1.88 -18.56 -0.98
C THR A 329 -0.42 -18.62 -0.56
N ARG A 330 0.14 -17.48 -0.20
CA ARG A 330 1.46 -17.37 0.43
C ARG A 330 1.31 -16.66 1.76
N THR A 331 2.08 -17.09 2.75
CA THR A 331 2.10 -16.43 4.04
C THR A 331 3.05 -15.24 4.02
N TYR A 332 2.58 -14.10 4.51
CA TYR A 332 3.37 -12.92 4.77
C TYR A 332 2.94 -12.36 6.10
N ASP A 333 3.87 -12.14 7.01
CA ASP A 333 3.61 -11.68 8.38
C ASP A 333 2.60 -12.55 9.15
N GLY A 334 2.71 -13.88 8.98
CA GLY A 334 1.79 -14.83 9.60
C GLY A 334 0.39 -14.88 9.00
N GLN A 335 0.09 -14.04 8.00
CA GLN A 335 -1.22 -13.97 7.34
C GLN A 335 -1.17 -14.55 5.93
N PRO A 336 -2.23 -15.25 5.48
CA PRO A 336 -2.34 -15.73 4.11
C PRO A 336 -2.73 -14.58 3.16
N TRP A 337 -2.11 -14.54 1.98
CA TRP A 337 -2.36 -13.60 0.91
C TRP A 337 -2.41 -14.31 -0.44
N HIS A 338 -3.22 -13.82 -1.37
CA HIS A 338 -3.14 -14.23 -2.76
C HIS A 338 -2.01 -13.51 -3.49
N PRO A 339 -1.19 -14.24 -4.28
CA PRO A 339 -0.09 -13.62 -5.01
C PRO A 339 -0.58 -12.90 -6.27
N ALA A 340 -0.27 -11.60 -6.36
CA ALA A 340 -0.42 -10.81 -7.58
C ALA A 340 0.69 -11.13 -8.57
N PHE A 341 0.39 -11.03 -9.89
CA PHE A 341 1.38 -11.25 -10.95
C PHE A 341 1.22 -10.31 -12.15
N SER A 342 0.15 -9.54 -12.26
CA SER A 342 -0.02 -8.51 -13.29
C SER A 342 -0.91 -7.38 -12.78
N LEU A 343 -0.97 -6.28 -13.53
CA LEU A 343 -1.68 -5.05 -13.17
C LEU A 343 -2.36 -4.44 -14.41
N PHE A 344 -3.27 -3.50 -14.19
CA PHE A 344 -3.82 -2.64 -15.24
C PHE A 344 -4.53 -1.43 -14.61
N VAL A 345 -4.71 -0.38 -15.42
CA VAL A 345 -5.48 0.82 -15.08
C VAL A 345 -6.24 1.25 -16.34
N ILE A 346 -7.51 1.65 -16.18
CA ILE A 346 -8.30 2.28 -17.25
C ILE A 346 -8.71 3.67 -16.78
N VAL A 347 -8.43 4.66 -17.60
CA VAL A 347 -8.76 6.08 -17.36
C VAL A 347 -9.90 6.49 -18.27
N ASN A 348 -10.95 7.06 -17.67
CA ASN A 348 -12.18 7.44 -18.36
C ASN A 348 -11.99 8.59 -19.35
N ASN A 349 -12.91 8.71 -20.27
CA ASN A 349 -13.07 9.87 -21.15
C ASN A 349 -13.42 11.12 -20.33
N GLY A 350 -12.94 12.30 -20.78
CA GLY A 350 -13.30 13.58 -20.17
C GLY A 350 -12.58 13.90 -18.85
N THR A 351 -11.57 13.11 -18.46
CA THR A 351 -10.81 13.35 -17.22
C THR A 351 -9.92 14.58 -17.26
N GLU A 352 -9.70 15.21 -18.43
CA GLU A 352 -9.02 16.51 -18.54
C GLU A 352 -9.70 17.62 -17.74
N CYS A 353 -10.97 17.49 -17.45
CA CYS A 353 -11.75 18.46 -16.68
C CYS A 353 -11.25 18.66 -15.24
N ILE A 354 -10.51 17.68 -14.68
CA ILE A 354 -9.90 17.79 -13.33
C ILE A 354 -8.53 18.48 -13.36
N GLY A 355 -8.01 18.80 -14.54
CA GLY A 355 -6.70 19.42 -14.75
C GLY A 355 -5.52 18.48 -14.52
N GLU A 356 -4.33 18.93 -14.91
CA GLU A 356 -3.09 18.14 -14.86
C GLU A 356 -2.76 17.56 -13.47
N THR A 357 -2.94 18.37 -12.41
CA THR A 357 -2.61 17.96 -11.04
C THR A 357 -3.59 16.92 -10.52
N GLY A 358 -4.89 17.11 -10.75
CA GLY A 358 -5.91 16.12 -10.39
C GLY A 358 -5.76 14.83 -11.19
N PHE A 359 -5.37 14.92 -12.46
CA PHE A 359 -5.09 13.75 -13.29
C PHE A 359 -3.89 12.94 -12.74
N LYS A 360 -2.80 13.61 -12.33
CA LYS A 360 -1.66 12.94 -11.68
C LYS A 360 -2.06 12.25 -10.37
N GLU A 361 -2.88 12.91 -9.54
CA GLU A 361 -3.41 12.30 -8.31
C GLU A 361 -4.23 11.06 -8.63
N THR A 362 -5.13 11.14 -9.63
CA THR A 362 -5.96 10.02 -10.09
C THR A 362 -5.10 8.83 -10.53
N VAL A 363 -4.13 9.04 -11.43
CA VAL A 363 -3.24 7.96 -11.89
C VAL A 363 -2.43 7.37 -10.73
N THR A 364 -1.92 8.20 -9.83
CA THR A 364 -1.16 7.73 -8.65
C THR A 364 -2.03 6.88 -7.72
N HIS A 365 -3.28 7.26 -7.52
CA HIS A 365 -4.27 6.49 -6.78
C HIS A 365 -4.50 5.12 -7.42
N GLU A 366 -4.78 5.06 -8.73
CA GLU A 366 -5.02 3.78 -9.41
C GLU A 366 -3.79 2.87 -9.37
N LEU A 367 -2.59 3.45 -9.46
CA LEU A 367 -1.36 2.68 -9.31
C LEU A 367 -1.20 2.09 -7.89
N GLY A 368 -1.77 2.70 -6.87
CA GLY A 368 -1.87 2.10 -5.54
C GLY A 368 -2.77 0.87 -5.51
N HIS A 369 -3.88 0.88 -6.23
CA HIS A 369 -4.73 -0.30 -6.39
C HIS A 369 -4.00 -1.46 -7.07
N THR A 370 -3.12 -1.15 -8.01
CA THR A 370 -2.29 -2.17 -8.65
C THR A 370 -1.29 -2.83 -7.70
N GLN A 371 -1.06 -2.24 -6.52
CA GLN A 371 -0.25 -2.82 -5.45
C GLN A 371 -1.08 -3.62 -4.43
N GLY A 372 -2.37 -3.78 -4.65
CA GLY A 372 -3.28 -4.49 -3.76
C GLY A 372 -3.94 -3.62 -2.68
N PHE A 373 -3.69 -2.31 -2.68
CA PHE A 373 -4.36 -1.42 -1.71
C PHE A 373 -5.82 -1.19 -2.08
N GLY A 374 -6.69 -1.25 -1.08
CA GLY A 374 -8.05 -0.76 -1.15
C GLY A 374 -8.12 0.74 -0.81
N HIS A 375 -9.32 1.26 -0.63
CA HIS A 375 -9.50 2.65 -0.21
C HIS A 375 -9.21 2.80 1.29
N HIS A 376 -8.19 3.57 1.62
CA HIS A 376 -7.81 3.88 2.99
C HIS A 376 -8.82 4.85 3.64
N THR A 377 -9.06 4.69 4.93
CA THR A 377 -10.11 5.40 5.67
C THR A 377 -9.58 6.14 6.90
N PRO A 378 -8.58 7.05 6.77
CA PRO A 378 -8.11 7.83 7.90
C PRO A 378 -9.21 8.78 8.41
N PRO A 379 -9.14 9.22 9.68
CA PRO A 379 -10.05 10.22 10.24
C PRO A 379 -10.15 11.50 9.42
N ASP A 380 -9.03 11.94 8.85
CA ASP A 380 -8.96 13.01 7.86
C ASP A 380 -8.66 12.43 6.47
N PRO A 381 -9.63 12.46 5.54
CA PRO A 381 -9.45 11.93 4.20
C PRO A 381 -8.31 12.57 3.39
N SER A 382 -7.86 13.78 3.74
CA SER A 382 -6.71 14.42 3.08
C SER A 382 -5.39 13.69 3.37
N MET A 383 -5.35 12.85 4.39
CA MET A 383 -4.19 12.06 4.78
C MET A 383 -3.98 10.80 3.92
N ALA A 384 -4.87 10.49 2.95
CA ALA A 384 -4.74 9.35 2.06
C ALA A 384 -4.93 9.75 0.60
N THR A 385 -3.98 9.41 -0.27
CA THR A 385 -4.16 9.41 -1.73
C THR A 385 -5.10 8.27 -2.13
N MET A 386 -5.00 7.12 -1.45
CA MET A 386 -5.92 5.98 -1.61
C MET A 386 -7.31 6.21 -1.00
N SER A 387 -7.74 7.44 -0.83
CA SER A 387 -9.13 7.75 -0.54
C SER A 387 -9.98 7.57 -1.80
N ALA A 388 -11.18 6.99 -1.67
CA ALA A 388 -12.10 6.73 -2.79
C ALA A 388 -12.44 7.97 -3.64
N PHE A 389 -12.08 9.16 -3.19
CA PHE A 389 -12.45 10.41 -3.81
C PHE A 389 -11.21 11.26 -4.11
N LEU A 390 -11.16 11.78 -5.32
CA LEU A 390 -10.17 12.77 -5.73
C LEU A 390 -10.20 13.98 -4.78
N LYS A 391 -9.06 14.40 -4.27
CA LYS A 391 -8.92 15.58 -3.41
C LYS A 391 -8.72 16.86 -4.21
N ASN A 392 -7.93 16.76 -5.29
CA ASN A 392 -7.51 17.88 -6.11
C ASN A 392 -6.96 19.06 -5.27
N ASP A 393 -6.20 18.71 -4.23
CA ASP A 393 -5.63 19.63 -3.24
C ASP A 393 -4.22 20.12 -3.62
N GLY A 394 -3.77 19.77 -4.81
CA GLY A 394 -2.45 20.15 -5.33
C GLY A 394 -1.36 19.12 -5.11
N ARG A 395 -1.66 17.95 -4.48
CA ARG A 395 -0.65 16.90 -4.22
C ARG A 395 -0.08 16.26 -5.48
N GLY A 396 -0.84 16.19 -6.57
CA GLY A 396 -0.43 15.53 -7.81
C GLY A 396 -0.05 14.07 -7.59
N ALA A 397 1.17 13.68 -7.97
CA ALA A 397 1.66 12.31 -7.82
C ALA A 397 2.18 11.95 -6.41
N ALA A 398 2.04 12.83 -5.41
CA ALA A 398 2.53 12.50 -4.06
C ALA A 398 1.57 11.56 -3.33
N ILE A 399 2.12 10.50 -2.70
CA ILE A 399 1.38 9.65 -1.77
C ILE A 399 1.34 10.28 -0.37
N ALA A 400 0.19 10.20 0.28
CA ALA A 400 -0.05 10.81 1.59
C ALA A 400 0.46 9.92 2.74
N ILE A 401 0.38 10.43 3.98
CA ILE A 401 0.99 9.74 5.13
C ILE A 401 0.34 8.36 5.39
N THR A 402 -0.98 8.24 5.29
CA THR A 402 -1.66 6.95 5.50
C THR A 402 -1.24 5.91 4.46
N ASP A 403 -1.06 6.33 3.19
CA ASP A 403 -0.61 5.42 2.12
C ASP A 403 0.80 4.90 2.40
N LYS A 404 1.68 5.76 2.90
CA LYS A 404 3.05 5.39 3.30
C LYS A 404 3.05 4.35 4.42
N VAL A 405 2.23 4.57 5.46
CA VAL A 405 2.05 3.62 6.56
C VAL A 405 1.56 2.27 6.04
N CYS A 406 0.57 2.29 5.16
CA CYS A 406 -0.01 1.06 4.62
C CYS A 406 0.96 0.33 3.67
N ALA A 407 1.77 1.09 2.92
CA ALA A 407 2.82 0.53 2.09
C ALA A 407 3.91 -0.14 2.92
N SER A 408 4.37 0.51 3.99
CA SER A 408 5.34 -0.06 4.93
C SER A 408 4.79 -1.30 5.64
N TYR A 409 3.50 -1.32 5.99
CA TYR A 409 2.86 -2.50 6.57
C TYR A 409 2.80 -3.68 5.60
N ALA A 410 2.36 -3.45 4.36
CA ALA A 410 2.15 -4.52 3.38
C ALA A 410 3.44 -4.98 2.69
N TYR A 411 4.46 -4.14 2.65
CA TYR A 411 5.70 -4.33 1.89
C TYR A 411 6.90 -3.81 2.65
N HIS A 412 7.10 -4.26 3.90
CA HIS A 412 8.28 -3.85 4.67
C HIS A 412 9.58 -4.40 4.02
N THR A 413 10.68 -3.73 4.31
CA THR A 413 11.95 -3.96 3.62
C THR A 413 12.53 -5.36 3.84
N PHE A 414 12.34 -5.93 5.04
CA PHE A 414 12.87 -7.24 5.41
C PHE A 414 11.76 -8.20 5.83
N LEU A 415 11.79 -9.43 5.28
CA LEU A 415 10.78 -10.47 5.52
C LEU A 415 10.70 -10.93 6.99
N ASP A 416 11.80 -10.81 7.72
CA ASP A 416 11.95 -11.26 9.11
C ASP A 416 11.90 -10.11 10.14
N VAL A 417 11.51 -8.92 9.68
CA VAL A 417 11.32 -7.72 10.53
C VAL A 417 9.89 -7.22 10.36
N PRO A 418 8.90 -7.94 10.91
CA PRO A 418 7.51 -7.53 10.83
C PRO A 418 7.29 -6.20 11.54
N PHE A 419 6.48 -5.35 10.91
CA PHE A 419 6.14 -4.02 11.39
C PHE A 419 5.54 -4.04 12.81
N ALA A 420 4.62 -4.97 13.06
CA ALA A 420 3.83 -5.00 14.29
C ALA A 420 4.53 -5.65 15.47
N ASN A 421 5.37 -6.65 15.23
CA ASN A 421 5.94 -7.51 16.28
C ASN A 421 7.41 -7.24 16.60
N ASN A 422 8.04 -6.29 15.90
CA ASN A 422 9.41 -5.90 16.17
C ASN A 422 9.48 -4.44 16.63
N PRO A 423 9.62 -4.15 17.93
CA PRO A 423 9.67 -2.76 18.43
C PRO A 423 10.89 -2.00 17.94
N LEU A 424 11.88 -2.69 17.33
CA LEU A 424 13.10 -2.09 16.81
C LEU A 424 13.07 -1.92 15.27
N TRP A 425 11.96 -2.24 14.60
CA TRP A 425 11.86 -2.16 13.14
C TRP A 425 12.27 -0.79 12.58
N ARG A 426 11.90 0.30 13.26
CA ARG A 426 12.24 1.67 12.83
C ARG A 426 13.74 1.95 12.84
N PHE A 427 14.46 1.40 13.80
CA PHE A 427 15.92 1.54 13.87
C PHE A 427 16.61 0.68 12.82
N ILE A 428 16.05 -0.51 12.54
CA ILE A 428 16.51 -1.37 11.45
C ILE A 428 16.30 -0.67 10.10
N GLN A 429 15.12 -0.07 9.89
CA GLN A 429 14.83 0.71 8.71
C GLN A 429 15.76 1.92 8.58
N ALA A 430 16.01 2.66 9.66
CA ALA A 430 16.91 3.82 9.66
C ALA A 430 18.33 3.48 9.21
N ILE A 431 18.89 2.34 9.62
CA ILE A 431 20.23 1.91 9.16
C ILE A 431 20.21 1.33 7.74
N TYR A 432 19.06 0.82 7.26
CA TYR A 432 18.89 0.45 5.88
C TYR A 432 18.83 1.69 4.96
N ASP A 433 18.00 2.67 5.29
CA ASP A 433 17.86 3.93 4.55
C ASP A 433 19.17 4.72 4.49
N ALA A 434 19.95 4.65 5.56
CA ALA A 434 21.30 5.22 5.61
C ALA A 434 22.35 4.38 4.86
N GLY A 435 21.94 3.29 4.20
CA GLY A 435 22.85 2.40 3.44
C GLY A 435 23.86 1.65 4.29
N VAL A 436 23.67 1.59 5.63
CA VAL A 436 24.58 0.91 6.55
C VAL A 436 24.46 -0.61 6.43
N THR A 437 23.27 -1.11 6.06
CA THR A 437 22.99 -2.53 5.90
C THR A 437 22.19 -2.80 4.64
N ALA A 438 22.41 -3.99 4.05
CA ALA A 438 21.56 -4.57 3.01
C ALA A 438 20.90 -5.87 3.50
N GLY A 439 20.87 -6.12 4.81
CA GLY A 439 20.37 -7.35 5.40
C GLY A 439 21.41 -8.45 5.55
N CYS A 440 20.94 -9.71 5.66
CA CYS A 440 21.76 -10.93 5.74
C CYS A 440 21.58 -11.83 4.52
N GLY A 441 20.79 -11.39 3.53
CA GLY A 441 20.49 -12.11 2.30
C GLY A 441 19.08 -12.71 2.28
N GLY A 442 18.59 -13.01 1.06
CA GLY A 442 17.26 -13.58 0.85
C GLY A 442 16.09 -12.68 1.28
N GLY A 443 16.30 -11.35 1.37
CA GLY A 443 15.29 -10.40 1.84
C GLY A 443 15.18 -10.34 3.37
N ASN A 444 16.12 -10.92 4.12
CA ASN A 444 16.12 -10.95 5.58
C ASN A 444 17.14 -9.99 6.19
N PHE A 445 16.84 -9.51 7.39
CA PHE A 445 17.77 -8.72 8.22
C PHE A 445 18.50 -9.57 9.26
N CYS A 446 17.93 -10.68 9.68
CA CYS A 446 18.42 -11.56 10.76
C CYS A 446 18.56 -10.80 12.10
N PRO A 447 17.49 -10.24 12.68
CA PRO A 447 17.56 -9.28 13.78
C PRO A 447 18.23 -9.83 15.03
N HIS A 448 18.07 -11.12 15.32
CA HIS A 448 18.57 -11.75 16.54
C HIS A 448 19.97 -12.36 16.40
N ASP A 449 20.54 -12.34 15.20
CA ASP A 449 21.90 -12.82 14.97
C ASP A 449 22.93 -11.89 15.65
N ALA A 450 23.97 -12.48 16.22
CA ALA A 450 25.06 -11.73 16.81
C ALA A 450 25.87 -10.97 15.74
N VAL A 451 26.17 -9.71 16.00
CA VAL A 451 27.05 -8.91 15.13
C VAL A 451 28.49 -9.39 15.29
N THR A 452 29.12 -9.81 14.19
CA THR A 452 30.54 -10.14 14.19
C THR A 452 31.40 -8.89 14.15
N ARG A 453 32.66 -9.01 14.60
CA ARG A 453 33.61 -7.89 14.58
C ARG A 453 33.91 -7.41 13.14
N GLY A 454 33.89 -8.32 12.15
CA GLY A 454 34.03 -7.96 10.74
C GLY A 454 32.85 -7.13 10.23
N GLN A 455 31.61 -7.54 10.51
CA GLN A 455 30.39 -6.81 10.16
C GLN A 455 30.34 -5.44 10.85
N MET A 456 30.72 -5.41 12.14
CA MET A 456 30.74 -4.16 12.90
C MET A 456 31.67 -3.11 12.27
N ALA A 457 32.82 -3.51 11.70
CA ALA A 457 33.74 -2.59 11.03
C ALA A 457 33.05 -1.85 9.86
N VAL A 458 32.24 -2.57 9.08
CA VAL A 458 31.44 -1.99 8.01
C VAL A 458 30.39 -1.04 8.59
N PHE A 459 29.58 -1.51 9.55
CA PHE A 459 28.48 -0.74 10.14
C PHE A 459 28.95 0.60 10.72
N LEU A 460 30.03 0.61 11.45
CA LEU A 460 30.55 1.82 12.10
C LEU A 460 31.03 2.85 11.07
N LEU A 461 31.79 2.41 10.06
CA LEU A 461 32.35 3.32 9.07
C LEU A 461 31.28 3.87 8.13
N VAL A 462 30.35 3.04 7.67
CA VAL A 462 29.26 3.53 6.82
C VAL A 462 28.32 4.44 7.59
N ALA A 463 27.98 4.11 8.85
CA ALA A 463 27.13 4.98 9.67
C ALA A 463 27.76 6.34 9.96
N LYS A 464 29.09 6.42 10.04
CA LYS A 464 29.83 7.66 10.26
C LYS A 464 29.99 8.49 8.99
N GLU A 465 30.41 7.85 7.89
CA GLU A 465 30.85 8.55 6.66
C GLU A 465 29.69 8.72 5.65
N GLY A 466 28.61 7.95 5.81
CA GLY A 466 27.45 7.98 4.93
C GLY A 466 27.51 6.97 3.78
N THR A 467 26.40 6.92 3.03
CA THR A 467 26.21 6.05 1.87
C THR A 467 27.28 6.31 0.80
N GLY A 468 27.84 5.25 0.26
CA GLY A 468 28.86 5.34 -0.79
C GLY A 468 30.30 5.43 -0.27
N TYR A 469 30.50 5.50 1.04
CA TYR A 469 31.86 5.42 1.58
C TYR A 469 32.49 4.06 1.28
N THR A 470 33.69 4.07 0.74
CA THR A 470 34.51 2.89 0.48
C THR A 470 35.90 3.12 1.05
N PRO A 471 36.36 2.29 2.00
CA PRO A 471 37.70 2.43 2.54
C PRO A 471 38.76 2.11 1.48
N PRO A 472 40.01 2.58 1.66
CA PRO A 472 41.12 2.22 0.78
C PRO A 472 41.28 0.70 0.64
N ALA A 473 41.55 0.22 -0.56
CA ALA A 473 41.78 -1.20 -0.81
C ALA A 473 42.90 -1.77 0.08
N CYS A 474 42.72 -2.99 0.58
CA CYS A 474 43.75 -3.67 1.33
C CYS A 474 44.94 -4.02 0.42
N THR A 475 46.08 -3.42 0.65
CA THR A 475 47.35 -3.77 0.01
C THR A 475 48.29 -4.55 0.93
N THR A 476 48.16 -4.32 2.25
CA THR A 476 48.92 -5.00 3.29
C THR A 476 47.99 -5.28 4.47
N PRO A 477 47.87 -6.54 4.92
CA PRO A 477 47.10 -6.90 6.10
C PRO A 477 47.64 -6.22 7.36
N LYS A 478 46.75 -5.66 8.17
CA LYS A 478 47.10 -5.11 9.49
C LYS A 478 47.10 -6.17 10.58
N PHE A 479 46.37 -7.28 10.38
CA PHE A 479 46.22 -8.36 11.33
C PHE A 479 46.50 -9.71 10.69
N ASN A 480 47.10 -10.63 11.45
CA ASN A 480 47.52 -11.94 10.96
C ASN A 480 46.38 -12.80 10.43
N ASP A 481 45.19 -12.66 11.00
CA ASP A 481 43.98 -13.45 10.71
C ASP A 481 43.04 -12.77 9.71
N VAL A 482 43.46 -11.63 9.12
CA VAL A 482 42.66 -10.87 8.15
C VAL A 482 43.48 -10.64 6.87
N PRO A 483 43.65 -11.66 6.00
CA PRO A 483 44.32 -11.47 4.73
C PRO A 483 43.53 -10.52 3.83
N CYS A 484 44.21 -9.83 2.87
CA CYS A 484 43.52 -8.90 1.96
C CYS A 484 42.44 -9.55 1.06
N SER A 485 42.38 -10.87 0.97
CA SER A 485 41.28 -11.62 0.35
C SER A 485 40.00 -11.67 1.21
N ASN A 486 40.10 -11.32 2.50
CA ASN A 486 38.92 -11.23 3.36
C ASN A 486 38.09 -10.00 2.96
N PRO A 487 36.75 -10.12 2.71
CA PRO A 487 35.90 -9.01 2.28
C PRO A 487 35.85 -7.85 3.29
N PHE A 488 36.11 -8.11 4.57
CA PHE A 488 36.15 -7.09 5.61
C PHE A 488 37.56 -6.45 5.77
N ALA A 489 38.58 -6.92 5.08
CA ALA A 489 39.97 -6.44 5.28
C ALA A 489 40.14 -4.93 5.06
N PRO A 490 39.56 -4.29 4.02
CA PRO A 490 39.61 -2.84 3.87
C PRO A 490 39.03 -2.07 5.06
N TRP A 491 37.88 -2.52 5.54
CA TRP A 491 37.15 -1.91 6.64
C TRP A 491 37.87 -2.06 7.99
N ILE A 492 38.38 -3.25 8.25
CA ILE A 492 39.15 -3.56 9.46
C ILE A 492 40.48 -2.78 9.48
N ASN A 493 41.20 -2.72 8.36
CA ASN A 493 42.40 -1.94 8.22
C ASN A 493 42.13 -0.46 8.47
N GLU A 494 41.04 0.07 7.96
CA GLU A 494 40.65 1.46 8.16
C GLU A 494 40.32 1.79 9.61
N LEU A 495 39.59 0.91 10.33
CA LEU A 495 39.39 1.09 11.77
C LEU A 495 40.73 1.11 12.54
N ALA A 496 41.66 0.25 12.16
CA ALA A 496 42.98 0.23 12.77
C ALA A 496 43.80 1.50 12.44
N ASN A 497 43.73 1.98 11.18
CA ASN A 497 44.37 3.24 10.77
C ASN A 497 43.82 4.45 11.54
N ARG A 498 42.54 4.44 11.85
CA ARG A 498 41.88 5.47 12.68
C ARG A 498 42.09 5.27 14.19
N GLY A 499 42.88 4.31 14.61
CA GLY A 499 43.12 4.03 16.03
C GLY A 499 41.92 3.56 16.81
N VAL A 500 40.84 3.10 16.13
CA VAL A 500 39.59 2.62 16.76
C VAL A 500 39.78 1.22 17.36
N THR A 501 40.69 0.42 16.78
CA THR A 501 40.92 -0.96 17.21
C THR A 501 42.41 -1.29 17.22
N ALA A 502 42.82 -2.08 18.21
CA ALA A 502 44.16 -2.71 18.27
C ALA A 502 44.07 -4.25 18.08
N GLY A 503 42.88 -4.75 17.71
CA GLY A 503 42.64 -6.18 17.54
C GLY A 503 42.07 -6.90 18.78
N CYS A 504 42.23 -8.23 18.82
CA CYS A 504 41.81 -9.10 19.92
C CYS A 504 43.02 -9.70 20.69
N GLY A 505 44.24 -9.31 20.32
CA GLY A 505 45.46 -9.80 20.90
C GLY A 505 46.32 -10.62 19.92
N SER A 506 47.61 -10.81 20.27
CA SER A 506 48.57 -11.58 19.46
C SER A 506 48.65 -11.20 17.98
N GLY A 507 48.37 -9.93 17.66
CA GLY A 507 48.37 -9.44 16.27
C GLY A 507 47.14 -9.86 15.44
N ASN A 508 46.08 -10.35 16.07
CA ASN A 508 44.84 -10.78 15.44
C ASN A 508 43.70 -9.79 15.64
N TYR A 509 42.72 -9.79 14.73
CA TYR A 509 41.48 -9.01 14.82
C TYR A 509 40.26 -9.81 15.26
N CYS A 510 40.26 -11.11 15.00
CA CYS A 510 39.14 -12.03 15.28
C CYS A 510 37.84 -11.62 14.55
N PRO A 511 37.81 -11.58 13.19
CA PRO A 511 36.70 -10.99 12.42
C PRO A 511 35.38 -11.72 12.58
N THR A 512 35.39 -13.01 12.94
CA THR A 512 34.21 -13.86 13.11
C THR A 512 33.65 -13.85 14.52
N ASP A 513 34.40 -13.33 15.49
CA ASP A 513 33.95 -13.29 16.87
C ASP A 513 32.80 -12.28 17.05
N ALA A 514 31.83 -12.64 17.88
CA ALA A 514 30.73 -11.76 18.22
C ALA A 514 31.20 -10.59 19.09
N VAL A 515 30.65 -9.40 18.84
CA VAL A 515 30.96 -8.19 19.61
C VAL A 515 30.15 -8.17 20.90
N THR A 516 30.83 -7.98 22.04
CA THR A 516 30.13 -7.77 23.32
C THR A 516 29.66 -6.33 23.48
N ARG A 517 28.67 -6.09 24.34
CA ARG A 517 28.15 -4.75 24.63
C ARG A 517 29.23 -3.81 25.18
N ALA A 518 30.15 -4.32 25.99
CA ALA A 518 31.29 -3.55 26.50
C ALA A 518 32.23 -3.11 25.38
N GLN A 519 32.58 -4.01 24.45
CA GLN A 519 33.40 -3.69 23.29
C GLN A 519 32.69 -2.69 22.37
N MET A 520 31.36 -2.84 22.19
CA MET A 520 30.55 -1.92 21.38
C MET A 520 30.63 -0.48 21.91
N ALA A 521 30.62 -0.28 23.24
CA ALA A 521 30.73 1.05 23.82
C ALA A 521 32.04 1.75 23.41
N VAL A 522 33.14 1.01 23.37
CA VAL A 522 34.43 1.53 22.90
C VAL A 522 34.37 1.86 21.39
N PHE A 523 33.89 0.90 20.60
CA PHE A 523 33.87 1.04 19.14
C PHE A 523 33.01 2.22 18.66
N LEU A 524 31.82 2.40 19.24
CA LEU A 524 30.92 3.50 18.89
C LEU A 524 31.56 4.86 19.18
N LEU A 525 32.05 5.07 20.39
CA LEU A 525 32.62 6.37 20.79
C LEU A 525 33.95 6.64 20.11
N ALA A 526 34.86 5.65 20.05
CA ALA A 526 36.14 5.81 19.37
C ALA A 526 35.98 6.09 17.87
N THR A 527 34.98 5.45 17.22
CA THR A 527 34.70 5.74 15.81
C THR A 527 34.09 7.14 15.64
N LYS A 528 33.12 7.52 16.49
CA LYS A 528 32.45 8.83 16.41
C LYS A 528 33.43 9.98 16.63
N GLU A 529 34.22 9.93 17.71
CA GLU A 529 35.06 11.03 18.16
C GLU A 529 36.43 11.07 17.47
N GLY A 530 36.92 9.91 17.02
CA GLY A 530 38.20 9.78 16.33
C GLY A 530 39.38 9.47 17.25
N THR A 531 40.57 9.51 16.66
CA THR A 531 41.84 9.13 17.32
C THR A 531 42.12 9.97 18.56
N GLY A 532 42.46 9.32 19.67
CA GLY A 532 42.87 10.00 20.90
C GLY A 532 41.72 10.35 21.85
N TYR A 533 40.48 10.09 21.46
CA TYR A 533 39.35 10.30 22.38
C TYR A 533 39.45 9.36 23.59
N THR A 534 39.33 9.94 24.78
CA THR A 534 39.25 9.23 26.05
C THR A 534 38.06 9.76 26.83
N PRO A 535 37.07 8.90 27.17
CA PRO A 535 35.93 9.35 27.94
C PRO A 535 36.33 9.76 29.37
N PRO A 536 35.52 10.58 30.06
CA PRO A 536 35.77 10.94 31.43
C PRO A 536 35.94 9.71 32.33
N ALA A 537 36.88 9.76 33.29
CA ALA A 537 37.08 8.67 34.20
C ALA A 537 35.82 8.33 35.03
N CYS A 538 35.59 7.04 35.28
CA CYS A 538 34.46 6.62 36.08
C CYS A 538 34.70 7.01 37.56
N THR A 539 33.85 7.90 38.09
CA THR A 539 33.83 8.23 39.52
C THR A 539 32.65 7.59 40.23
N THR A 540 31.55 7.37 39.52
CA THR A 540 30.34 6.73 40.01
C THR A 540 29.80 5.79 38.93
N PRO A 541 29.59 4.48 39.25
CA PRO A 541 29.00 3.56 38.29
C PRO A 541 27.59 3.97 37.88
N LYS A 542 27.29 3.93 36.61
CA LYS A 542 25.93 4.16 36.06
C LYS A 542 25.06 2.90 36.10
N PHE A 543 25.70 1.72 36.13
CA PHE A 543 25.05 0.43 36.10
C PHE A 543 25.58 -0.47 37.22
N ASN A 544 24.72 -1.30 37.80
CA ASN A 544 25.04 -2.14 38.94
C ASN A 544 26.13 -3.19 38.64
N ASP A 545 26.19 -3.66 37.39
CA ASP A 545 27.10 -4.70 36.90
C ASP A 545 28.36 -4.17 36.23
N VAL A 546 28.62 -2.85 36.32
CA VAL A 546 29.79 -2.19 35.70
C VAL A 546 30.51 -1.35 36.77
N PRO A 547 31.30 -1.94 37.66
CA PRO A 547 32.06 -1.17 38.66
C PRO A 547 33.11 -0.29 37.99
N CYS A 548 33.48 0.84 38.59
CA CYS A 548 34.50 1.75 38.05
C CYS A 548 35.90 1.12 37.89
N SER A 549 36.16 -0.03 38.50
CA SER A 549 37.35 -0.84 38.26
C SER A 549 37.36 -1.54 36.87
N SER A 550 36.23 -1.63 36.22
CA SER A 550 36.16 -2.16 34.85
C SER A 550 36.81 -1.20 33.85
N PRO A 551 37.69 -1.69 32.95
CA PRO A 551 38.32 -0.84 31.93
C PRO A 551 37.30 -0.27 30.95
N PHE A 552 36.10 -0.85 30.87
CA PHE A 552 35.00 -0.38 30.00
C PHE A 552 34.09 0.63 30.70
N ALA A 553 34.20 0.81 32.04
CA ALA A 553 33.29 1.67 32.80
C ALA A 553 33.26 3.12 32.30
N PRO A 554 34.38 3.78 31.93
CA PRO A 554 34.33 5.11 31.39
C PRO A 554 33.53 5.20 30.07
N TRP A 555 33.71 4.26 29.16
CA TRP A 555 33.03 4.18 27.86
C TRP A 555 31.53 3.93 28.01
N ILE A 556 31.17 3.00 28.87
CA ILE A 556 29.77 2.62 29.17
C ILE A 556 29.03 3.78 29.84
N ASN A 557 29.65 4.43 30.82
CA ASN A 557 29.08 5.59 31.49
C ASN A 557 28.86 6.74 30.49
N GLU A 558 29.80 6.96 29.59
CA GLU A 558 29.70 8.02 28.58
C GLU A 558 28.57 7.74 27.56
N LEU A 559 28.38 6.48 27.11
CA LEU A 559 27.23 6.11 26.30
C LEU A 559 25.90 6.44 27.01
N ALA A 560 25.81 6.13 28.33
CA ALA A 560 24.63 6.43 29.11
C ALA A 560 24.44 7.94 29.32
N ASN A 561 25.50 8.71 29.54
CA ASN A 561 25.45 10.15 29.66
C ASN A 561 24.93 10.82 28.37
N ARG A 562 25.25 10.26 27.23
CA ARG A 562 24.79 10.73 25.90
C ARG A 562 23.40 10.22 25.50
N GLY A 563 22.76 9.43 26.36
CA GLY A 563 21.44 8.86 26.06
C GLY A 563 21.45 7.76 24.98
N ILE A 564 22.65 7.23 24.62
CA ILE A 564 22.79 6.18 23.60
C ILE A 564 22.33 4.82 24.14
N THR A 565 22.42 4.60 25.44
CA THR A 565 22.01 3.37 26.08
C THR A 565 21.25 3.60 27.39
N GLY A 566 20.19 2.82 27.62
CA GLY A 566 19.50 2.68 28.91
C GLY A 566 19.88 1.39 29.66
N GLY A 567 20.84 0.61 29.14
CA GLY A 567 21.22 -0.69 29.73
C GLY A 567 20.47 -1.88 29.12
N CYS A 568 20.38 -2.98 29.89
CA CYS A 568 19.67 -4.20 29.54
C CYS A 568 18.50 -4.52 30.51
N GLY A 569 18.15 -3.58 31.39
CA GLY A 569 17.08 -3.70 32.37
C GLY A 569 17.59 -3.86 33.79
N ALA A 570 16.71 -3.63 34.77
CA ALA A 570 16.99 -3.72 36.20
C ALA A 570 18.25 -2.95 36.68
N GLY A 571 18.59 -1.84 36.01
CA GLY A 571 19.79 -1.05 36.34
C GLY A 571 21.13 -1.68 35.90
N ASN A 572 21.11 -2.66 34.99
CA ASN A 572 22.29 -3.36 34.49
C ASN A 572 22.59 -2.95 33.03
N TYR A 573 23.88 -3.06 32.63
CA TYR A 573 24.35 -2.86 31.26
C TYR A 573 24.58 -4.16 30.49
N CYS A 574 24.80 -5.27 31.19
CA CYS A 574 25.14 -6.57 30.63
C CYS A 574 26.41 -6.55 29.76
N PRO A 575 27.58 -6.16 30.27
CA PRO A 575 28.79 -5.86 29.49
C PRO A 575 29.32 -7.03 28.66
N THR A 576 29.10 -8.27 29.11
CA THR A 576 29.56 -9.50 28.44
C THR A 576 28.55 -10.08 27.44
N ALA A 577 27.33 -9.59 27.46
CA ALA A 577 26.32 -10.02 26.47
C ALA A 577 26.73 -9.61 25.07
N VAL A 578 26.50 -10.48 24.10
CA VAL A 578 26.71 -10.17 22.68
C VAL A 578 25.66 -9.20 22.18
N VAL A 579 26.04 -8.37 21.23
CA VAL A 579 25.12 -7.41 20.56
C VAL A 579 24.48 -8.11 19.38
N SER A 580 23.14 -8.17 19.36
CA SER A 580 22.39 -8.61 18.20
C SER A 580 22.27 -7.50 17.13
N ARG A 581 21.92 -7.88 15.89
CA ARG A 581 21.83 -6.94 14.78
C ARG A 581 20.74 -5.89 14.99
N ASP A 582 19.62 -6.25 15.60
CA ASP A 582 18.55 -5.30 15.98
C ASP A 582 19.01 -4.31 17.06
N GLN A 583 19.73 -4.77 18.09
CA GLN A 583 20.32 -3.89 19.10
C GLN A 583 21.39 -2.97 18.49
N MET A 584 22.17 -3.49 17.52
CA MET A 584 23.15 -2.68 16.79
C MET A 584 22.50 -1.52 16.04
N SER A 585 21.32 -1.74 15.45
CA SER A 585 20.59 -0.68 14.75
C SER A 585 20.27 0.50 15.67
N VAL A 586 19.84 0.22 16.91
CA VAL A 586 19.58 1.24 17.93
C VAL A 586 20.85 2.01 18.29
N PHE A 587 21.95 1.30 18.53
CA PHE A 587 23.23 1.92 18.86
C PHE A 587 23.75 2.84 17.76
N LEU A 588 23.68 2.40 16.52
CA LEU A 588 24.14 3.21 15.36
C LEU A 588 23.26 4.45 15.20
N THR A 589 21.96 4.28 15.21
CA THR A 589 21.00 5.36 15.03
C THR A 589 21.17 6.43 16.10
N ALA A 590 21.22 6.02 17.38
CA ALA A 590 21.41 6.95 18.50
C ALA A 590 22.81 7.61 18.48
N THR A 591 23.85 6.88 18.09
CA THR A 591 25.23 7.40 18.08
C THR A 591 25.43 8.42 16.96
N TYR A 592 24.97 8.15 15.75
CA TYR A 592 25.25 8.98 14.58
C TYR A 592 24.10 9.93 14.21
N GLY A 593 22.94 9.84 14.91
CA GLY A 593 21.78 10.70 14.66
C GLY A 593 21.10 10.39 13.34
N LEU A 594 21.02 9.10 12.96
CA LEU A 594 20.38 8.70 11.72
C LEU A 594 18.88 8.99 11.81
N PRO A 595 18.26 9.49 10.72
CA PRO A 595 16.81 9.72 10.69
C PRO A 595 16.03 8.45 11.00
N ILE A 596 15.12 8.51 11.95
CA ILE A 596 14.25 7.38 12.30
C ILE A 596 12.90 7.62 11.61
N PRO A 597 12.35 6.65 10.87
CA PRO A 597 11.00 6.74 10.33
C PRO A 597 9.98 7.14 11.42
N PRO A 598 8.94 7.93 11.08
CA PRO A 598 7.94 8.37 12.06
C PRO A 598 7.22 7.18 12.70
N THR A 599 6.71 7.36 13.92
CA THR A 599 5.72 6.45 14.50
C THR A 599 4.41 6.59 13.73
N HIS A 600 3.71 5.50 13.56
CA HIS A 600 2.41 5.46 12.88
C HIS A 600 1.25 5.52 13.90
N ASP A 601 1.42 6.35 14.95
CA ASP A 601 0.39 6.60 15.97
C ASP A 601 -0.67 7.59 15.50
#